data_6935d044728463b9f6697d08b026e54e
#
_entry.id   6935d044728463b9f6697d08b026e54e
#
_cell.length_a   1.000
_cell.length_b   1.000
_cell.length_c   1.000
_cell.angle_alpha   90.00
_cell.angle_beta   90.00
_cell.angle_gamma   90.00
#
_symmetry.space_group_name_H-M   'P 1'
#
loop_
_entity.id
_entity.type
_entity.pdbx_description
1 polymer ?
#
loop_
_entity_poly.entity_id
_entity_poly.type
_entity_poly.pdbx_seq_one_letter_code
_entity_poly.pdbx_strand_id
1 'polypeptide(L)'
;MATADPQSDSFEELAMPLFDQLYNFAHWLTQNREEAEDLVQETYIKALRGFSSFQLGTNFRAWIYRILRNTFLTSRTGLRATSTVPLEQEEDALELAVETETPETILLTRSSSQLVQNAIDGLPVHYREALLLCEVEEMSYQEIAETLSIPVGTVMSRLSRARRSLRQQLGRTLKPQEEISAAEAERGRDYGL
;
A
#
# COMPACT_ATOMS: atom_id res chain seq x y z
N MET A 1 43.18 -6.42 -5.61
CA MET A 1 42.18 -6.24 -6.68
C MET A 1 41.10 -7.29 -6.44
N ALA A 2 39.95 -6.90 -5.91
CA ALA A 2 38.81 -7.79 -5.77
C ALA A 2 38.23 -8.01 -7.18
N THR A 3 38.26 -9.23 -7.66
CA THR A 3 37.54 -9.62 -8.89
C THR A 3 36.05 -9.50 -8.58
N ALA A 4 35.38 -8.50 -9.15
CA ALA A 4 33.90 -8.42 -9.09
C ALA A 4 33.32 -9.76 -9.64
N ASP A 5 32.40 -10.33 -8.89
CA ASP A 5 31.70 -11.54 -9.32
C ASP A 5 30.74 -11.14 -10.46
N PRO A 6 30.82 -11.71 -11.66
CA PRO A 6 29.95 -11.34 -12.78
C PRO A 6 28.45 -11.53 -12.48
N GLN A 7 28.09 -12.30 -11.46
CA GLN A 7 26.71 -12.41 -10.98
C GLN A 7 26.29 -11.20 -10.13
N SER A 8 27.23 -10.60 -9.39
CA SER A 8 26.98 -9.39 -8.61
C SER A 8 26.70 -8.19 -9.52
N ASP A 9 27.51 -8.01 -10.56
CA ASP A 9 27.36 -6.92 -11.53
C ASP A 9 26.00 -7.00 -12.24
N SER A 10 25.55 -8.20 -12.61
CA SER A 10 24.24 -8.41 -13.23
C SER A 10 23.06 -8.17 -12.25
N PHE A 11 23.22 -8.47 -10.97
CA PHE A 11 22.21 -8.19 -9.96
C PHE A 11 22.06 -6.70 -9.73
N GLU A 12 23.18 -5.97 -9.57
CA GLU A 12 23.16 -4.53 -9.35
C GLU A 12 22.50 -3.78 -10.51
N GLU A 13 22.81 -4.16 -11.75
CA GLU A 13 22.20 -3.57 -12.95
C GLU A 13 20.67 -3.72 -12.98
N LEU A 14 20.14 -4.84 -12.48
CA LEU A 14 18.70 -5.11 -12.45
C LEU A 14 18.03 -4.52 -11.21
N ALA A 15 18.71 -4.52 -10.07
CA ALA A 15 18.10 -4.21 -8.77
C ALA A 15 18.17 -2.72 -8.41
N MET A 16 19.29 -2.03 -8.73
CA MET A 16 19.47 -0.63 -8.33
C MET A 16 18.44 0.33 -8.93
N PRO A 17 18.02 0.18 -10.20
CA PRO A 17 16.98 1.04 -10.76
C PRO A 17 15.62 0.92 -10.06
N LEU A 18 15.39 -0.15 -9.32
CA LEU A 18 14.12 -0.39 -8.61
C LEU A 18 14.14 0.08 -7.15
N PHE A 19 15.27 0.64 -6.67
CA PHE A 19 15.43 0.97 -5.25
C PHE A 19 14.34 1.91 -4.73
N ASP A 20 14.14 3.05 -5.39
CA ASP A 20 13.17 4.05 -4.95
C ASP A 20 11.73 3.52 -5.01
N GLN A 21 11.42 2.72 -6.02
CA GLN A 21 10.11 2.09 -6.18
C GLN A 21 9.85 1.08 -5.06
N LEU A 22 10.82 0.20 -4.78
CA LEU A 22 10.72 -0.77 -3.67
C LEU A 22 10.63 -0.09 -2.31
N TYR A 23 11.38 1.00 -2.10
CA TYR A 23 11.30 1.79 -0.87
C TYR A 23 9.91 2.42 -0.69
N ASN A 24 9.39 3.05 -1.74
CA ASN A 24 8.06 3.65 -1.69
C ASN A 24 6.97 2.59 -1.41
N PHE A 25 7.04 1.45 -2.08
CA PHE A 25 6.11 0.35 -1.85
C PHE A 25 6.23 -0.22 -0.42
N ALA A 26 7.46 -0.40 0.09
CA ALA A 26 7.70 -0.81 1.46
C ALA A 26 7.12 0.19 2.47
N HIS A 27 7.33 1.49 2.24
CA HIS A 27 6.79 2.54 3.08
C HIS A 27 5.25 2.54 3.11
N TRP A 28 4.60 2.33 1.95
CA TRP A 28 3.15 2.17 1.89
C TRP A 28 2.63 0.95 2.66
N LEU A 29 3.40 -0.15 2.69
CA LEU A 29 3.00 -1.35 3.41
C LEU A 29 3.20 -1.23 4.92
N THR A 30 4.31 -0.65 5.34
CA THR A 30 4.72 -0.56 6.75
C THR A 30 4.11 0.65 7.45
N GLN A 31 3.86 1.74 6.70
CA GLN A 31 3.46 3.05 7.23
C GLN A 31 4.46 3.62 8.25
N ASN A 32 5.67 3.14 8.21
CA ASN A 32 6.76 3.55 9.09
C ASN A 32 8.07 3.58 8.31
N ARG A 33 8.81 4.68 8.44
CA ARG A 33 10.04 4.91 7.69
C ARG A 33 11.14 3.90 8.05
N GLU A 34 11.36 3.67 9.32
CA GLU A 34 12.41 2.77 9.81
C GLU A 34 12.10 1.32 9.39
N GLU A 35 10.84 0.88 9.56
CA GLU A 35 10.40 -0.44 9.12
C GLU A 35 10.53 -0.60 7.58
N ALA A 36 10.31 0.47 6.82
CA ALA A 36 10.46 0.43 5.36
C ALA A 36 11.93 0.28 4.95
N GLU A 37 12.83 1.03 5.59
CA GLU A 37 14.27 0.94 5.37
C GLU A 37 14.79 -0.47 5.66
N ASP A 38 14.41 -1.03 6.81
CA ASP A 38 14.77 -2.39 7.21
C ASP A 38 14.20 -3.44 6.23
N LEU A 39 12.94 -3.28 5.83
CA LEU A 39 12.29 -4.19 4.89
C LEU A 39 12.98 -4.20 3.54
N VAL A 40 13.38 -3.04 3.02
CA VAL A 40 14.12 -2.94 1.76
C VAL A 40 15.49 -3.56 1.88
N GLN A 41 16.24 -3.27 2.95
CA GLN A 41 17.55 -3.86 3.18
C GLN A 41 17.47 -5.40 3.22
N GLU A 42 16.53 -5.95 4.00
CA GLU A 42 16.35 -7.39 4.09
C GLU A 42 15.92 -8.00 2.75
N THR A 43 15.11 -7.28 1.99
CA THR A 43 14.71 -7.68 0.63
C THR A 43 15.90 -7.81 -0.30
N TYR A 44 16.79 -6.79 -0.32
CA TYR A 44 18.01 -6.83 -1.16
C TYR A 44 18.96 -7.94 -0.75
N ILE A 45 19.16 -8.16 0.56
CA ILE A 45 19.98 -9.27 1.05
C ILE A 45 19.41 -10.61 0.61
N LYS A 46 18.11 -10.82 0.73
CA LYS A 46 17.45 -12.05 0.29
C LYS A 46 17.49 -12.23 -1.22
N ALA A 47 17.25 -11.14 -1.95
CA ALA A 47 17.30 -11.15 -3.40
C ALA A 47 18.71 -11.47 -3.91
N LEU A 48 19.75 -10.85 -3.36
CA LEU A 48 21.14 -11.13 -3.73
C LEU A 48 21.50 -12.61 -3.46
N ARG A 49 21.15 -13.12 -2.28
CA ARG A 49 21.39 -14.54 -1.95
C ARG A 49 20.62 -15.51 -2.85
N GLY A 50 19.43 -15.13 -3.28
CA GLY A 50 18.57 -15.94 -4.13
C GLY A 50 18.81 -15.74 -5.63
N PHE A 51 19.67 -14.80 -6.03
CA PHE A 51 19.83 -14.42 -7.43
C PHE A 51 20.36 -15.55 -8.31
N SER A 52 21.21 -16.43 -7.77
CA SER A 52 21.67 -17.61 -8.49
C SER A 52 20.55 -18.57 -8.92
N SER A 53 19.39 -18.51 -8.25
CA SER A 53 18.20 -19.28 -8.60
C SER A 53 17.21 -18.50 -9.48
N PHE A 54 17.47 -17.22 -9.72
CA PHE A 54 16.65 -16.42 -10.62
C PHE A 54 16.94 -16.77 -12.07
N GLN A 55 15.89 -17.06 -12.83
CA GLN A 55 16.01 -17.36 -14.25
C GLN A 55 16.08 -16.05 -15.05
N LEU A 56 17.28 -15.73 -15.56
CA LEU A 56 17.49 -14.56 -16.43
C LEU A 56 16.53 -14.61 -17.63
N GLY A 57 15.98 -13.43 -17.97
CA GLY A 57 14.98 -13.30 -19.05
C GLY A 57 13.54 -13.44 -18.55
N THR A 58 13.31 -13.78 -17.29
CA THR A 58 11.98 -13.69 -16.66
C THR A 58 11.77 -12.30 -16.01
N ASN A 59 10.59 -12.03 -15.47
CA ASN A 59 10.26 -10.74 -14.87
C ASN A 59 10.96 -10.55 -13.51
N PHE A 60 12.18 -9.93 -13.53
CA PHE A 60 12.95 -9.62 -12.33
C PHE A 60 12.17 -8.69 -11.37
N ARG A 61 11.42 -7.73 -11.90
CA ARG A 61 10.62 -6.82 -11.11
C ARG A 61 9.57 -7.57 -10.28
N ALA A 62 8.76 -8.42 -10.90
CA ALA A 62 7.79 -9.24 -10.17
C ALA A 62 8.46 -10.16 -9.13
N TRP A 63 9.64 -10.69 -9.44
CA TRP A 63 10.40 -11.55 -8.54
C TRP A 63 10.88 -10.82 -7.29
N ILE A 64 11.47 -9.61 -7.41
CA ILE A 64 11.97 -8.85 -6.25
C ILE A 64 10.82 -8.29 -5.39
N TYR A 65 9.71 -7.84 -6.01
CA TYR A 65 8.52 -7.43 -5.28
C TYR A 65 7.88 -8.59 -4.50
N ARG A 66 7.90 -9.80 -5.04
CA ARG A 66 7.47 -11.00 -4.31
C ARG A 66 8.35 -11.28 -3.08
N ILE A 67 9.67 -11.07 -3.19
CA ILE A 67 10.58 -11.21 -2.05
C ILE A 67 10.24 -10.16 -0.99
N LEU A 68 10.07 -8.90 -1.36
CA LEU A 68 9.70 -7.82 -0.45
C LEU A 68 8.40 -8.13 0.29
N ARG A 69 7.35 -8.48 -0.45
CA ARG A 69 6.07 -8.85 0.13
C ARG A 69 6.17 -10.03 1.11
N ASN A 70 6.88 -11.08 0.74
CA ASN A 70 7.05 -12.25 1.60
C ASN A 70 7.83 -11.91 2.87
N THR A 71 8.84 -11.04 2.76
CA THR A 71 9.60 -10.53 3.90
C THR A 71 8.68 -9.73 4.84
N PHE A 72 7.87 -8.84 4.29
CA PHE A 72 6.87 -8.08 5.06
C PHE A 72 5.86 -9.00 5.79
N LEU A 73 5.30 -9.99 5.10
CA LEU A 73 4.35 -10.93 5.71
C LEU A 73 5.00 -11.76 6.83
N THR A 74 6.26 -12.18 6.62
CA THR A 74 7.01 -12.96 7.62
C THR A 74 7.30 -12.12 8.87
N SER A 75 7.69 -10.85 8.72
CA SER A 75 7.91 -9.95 9.88
C SER A 75 6.63 -9.76 10.69
N ARG A 76 5.49 -9.57 10.02
CA ARG A 76 4.18 -9.45 10.67
C ARG A 76 3.72 -10.74 11.34
N THR A 77 3.99 -11.90 10.75
CA THR A 77 3.64 -13.21 11.33
C THR A 77 4.55 -13.53 12.52
N GLY A 78 5.84 -13.20 12.46
CA GLY A 78 6.77 -13.33 13.59
C GLY A 78 6.36 -12.47 14.80
N LEU A 79 5.85 -11.26 14.58
CA LEU A 79 5.27 -10.41 15.62
C LEU A 79 3.93 -10.95 16.15
N ARG A 80 3.14 -11.65 15.31
CA ARG A 80 1.87 -12.29 15.68
C ARG A 80 2.05 -13.66 16.33
N ALA A 81 3.18 -14.33 16.17
CA ALA A 81 3.45 -15.59 16.88
C ALA A 81 3.59 -15.37 18.40
N THR A 82 3.78 -14.12 18.85
CA THR A 82 3.62 -13.70 20.24
C THR A 82 2.19 -13.25 20.59
N SER A 83 1.28 -13.18 19.60
CA SER A 83 -0.14 -12.88 19.78
C SER A 83 -0.94 -13.82 18.88
N THR A 84 -1.50 -14.83 19.49
CA THR A 84 -2.28 -15.91 18.85
C THR A 84 -3.55 -15.36 18.21
N VAL A 85 -3.57 -15.16 16.87
CA VAL A 85 -4.81 -15.05 16.09
C VAL A 85 -4.61 -15.71 14.72
N PRO A 86 -5.48 -16.65 14.31
CA PRO A 86 -5.40 -17.37 13.03
C PRO A 86 -5.70 -16.45 11.84
N LEU A 87 -5.04 -16.72 10.72
CA LEU A 87 -5.20 -16.02 9.44
C LEU A 87 -6.43 -16.55 8.69
N GLU A 88 -7.63 -16.40 9.26
CA GLU A 88 -8.88 -16.66 8.56
C GLU A 88 -9.86 -15.52 8.83
N GLN A 89 -10.32 -14.90 7.74
CA GLN A 89 -11.53 -14.09 7.63
C GLN A 89 -11.62 -12.88 8.59
N GLU A 90 -10.99 -11.77 8.24
CA GLU A 90 -11.49 -10.49 8.73
C GLU A 90 -12.48 -9.93 7.71
N GLU A 91 -13.76 -10.25 7.96
CA GLU A 91 -14.88 -9.46 7.50
C GLU A 91 -14.83 -8.09 8.19
N ASP A 92 -14.92 -7.06 7.36
CA ASP A 92 -15.23 -5.67 7.66
C ASP A 92 -15.40 -5.26 9.14
N ALA A 93 -14.34 -4.72 9.72
CA ALA A 93 -14.46 -3.78 10.82
C ALA A 93 -13.66 -2.52 10.47
N LEU A 94 -14.37 -1.54 9.94
CA LEU A 94 -13.85 -0.19 9.67
C LEU A 94 -14.05 0.66 10.92
N GLU A 95 -13.04 0.80 11.77
CA GLU A 95 -13.01 1.87 12.75
C GLU A 95 -12.20 3.04 12.19
N LEU A 96 -12.89 4.17 12.04
CA LEU A 96 -12.39 5.44 11.56
C LEU A 96 -11.97 6.31 12.74
N ALA A 97 -10.70 6.66 12.80
CA ALA A 97 -10.26 7.82 13.59
C ALA A 97 -10.13 9.04 12.64
N VAL A 98 -10.84 10.11 12.97
CA VAL A 98 -10.83 11.39 12.27
C VAL A 98 -10.17 12.41 13.18
N GLU A 99 -9.10 13.05 12.74
CA GLU A 99 -8.63 14.30 13.33
C GLU A 99 -8.60 15.41 12.26
N THR A 100 -9.13 16.56 12.67
CA THR A 100 -9.37 17.75 11.85
C THR A 100 -8.37 18.84 12.21
N GLU A 101 -7.68 19.45 11.22
CA GLU A 101 -7.04 20.76 11.39
C GLU A 101 -7.12 21.60 10.12
N THR A 102 -7.39 22.90 10.27
CA THR A 102 -7.46 23.91 9.22
C THR A 102 -6.34 24.95 9.39
N PRO A 103 -5.70 25.49 8.37
CA PRO A 103 -6.04 26.70 7.64
C PRO A 103 -5.67 26.70 6.13
N GLU A 104 -6.29 27.63 5.42
CA GLU A 104 -6.65 27.65 4.03
C GLU A 104 -5.53 27.78 2.96
N THR A 105 -5.78 27.19 1.81
CA THR A 105 -5.19 27.24 0.44
C THR A 105 -3.85 26.58 0.14
N ILE A 106 -2.82 26.65 0.94
CA ILE A 106 -1.65 25.73 0.84
C ILE A 106 -2.09 24.32 1.30
N LEU A 107 -3.11 24.28 2.10
CA LEU A 107 -3.78 23.10 2.62
C LEU A 107 -4.60 22.35 1.58
N LEU A 108 -5.17 22.98 0.57
CA LEU A 108 -6.06 22.26 -0.37
C LEU A 108 -5.29 21.19 -1.19
N THR A 109 -4.07 21.47 -1.61
CA THR A 109 -3.26 20.49 -2.33
C THR A 109 -2.63 19.47 -1.37
N ARG A 110 -2.20 19.91 -0.19
CA ARG A 110 -1.69 19.02 0.86
C ARG A 110 -2.82 18.21 1.50
N SER A 111 -3.99 18.81 1.70
CA SER A 111 -5.14 18.10 2.26
C SER A 111 -5.71 17.05 1.31
N SER A 112 -5.75 17.30 0.00
CA SER A 112 -6.17 16.28 -0.96
C SER A 112 -5.18 15.10 -1.04
N SER A 113 -3.88 15.37 -1.00
CA SER A 113 -2.86 14.31 -0.95
C SER A 113 -2.94 13.53 0.35
N GLN A 114 -3.11 14.22 1.49
CA GLN A 114 -3.25 13.58 2.78
C GLN A 114 -4.54 12.77 2.89
N LEU A 115 -5.64 13.24 2.32
CA LEU A 115 -6.90 12.51 2.28
C LEU A 115 -6.79 11.20 1.47
N VAL A 116 -6.12 11.26 0.33
CA VAL A 116 -5.85 10.07 -0.49
C VAL A 116 -4.92 9.12 0.26
N GLN A 117 -3.87 9.65 0.91
CA GLN A 117 -2.95 8.87 1.73
C GLN A 117 -3.71 8.13 2.83
N ASN A 118 -4.48 8.84 3.65
CA ASN A 118 -5.25 8.27 4.74
C ASN A 118 -6.27 7.22 4.25
N ALA A 119 -6.88 7.47 3.09
CA ALA A 119 -7.83 6.52 2.49
C ALA A 119 -7.14 5.23 2.03
N ILE A 120 -5.93 5.31 1.49
CA ILE A 120 -5.13 4.13 1.11
C ILE A 120 -4.64 3.40 2.37
N ASP A 121 -4.20 4.15 3.38
CA ASP A 121 -3.73 3.61 4.66
C ASP A 121 -4.83 2.87 5.42
N GLY A 122 -6.07 3.30 5.28
CA GLY A 122 -7.25 2.63 5.81
C GLY A 122 -7.66 1.35 5.06
N LEU A 123 -7.03 1.01 3.93
CA LEU A 123 -7.34 -0.23 3.23
C LEU A 123 -6.72 -1.44 3.95
N PRO A 124 -7.43 -2.58 4.01
CA PRO A 124 -6.81 -3.85 4.34
C PRO A 124 -5.57 -4.12 3.49
N VAL A 125 -4.51 -4.69 4.09
CA VAL A 125 -3.20 -4.88 3.45
C VAL A 125 -3.32 -5.57 2.08
N HIS A 126 -4.15 -6.60 1.96
CA HIS A 126 -4.32 -7.35 0.71
C HIS A 126 -5.03 -6.57 -0.42
N TYR A 127 -5.79 -5.51 -0.09
CA TYR A 127 -6.33 -4.58 -1.09
C TYR A 127 -5.33 -3.50 -1.43
N ARG A 128 -4.60 -3.00 -0.41
CA ARG A 128 -3.55 -1.99 -0.57
C ARG A 128 -2.43 -2.50 -1.46
N GLU A 129 -1.88 -3.70 -1.20
CA GLU A 129 -0.82 -4.28 -2.03
C GLU A 129 -1.22 -4.42 -3.50
N ALA A 130 -2.44 -4.92 -3.78
CA ALA A 130 -2.91 -5.06 -5.15
C ALA A 130 -3.11 -3.70 -5.84
N LEU A 131 -3.66 -2.72 -5.12
CA LEU A 131 -3.88 -1.37 -5.63
C LEU A 131 -2.57 -0.67 -5.96
N LEU A 132 -1.59 -0.70 -5.05
CA LEU A 132 -0.30 -0.06 -5.25
C LEU A 132 0.48 -0.67 -6.41
N LEU A 133 0.50 -1.99 -6.53
CA LEU A 133 1.13 -2.67 -7.65
C LEU A 133 0.48 -2.31 -9.00
N CYS A 134 -0.84 -2.06 -9.01
CA CYS A 134 -1.55 -1.67 -10.22
C CYS A 134 -1.40 -0.18 -10.56
N GLU A 135 -1.65 0.72 -9.60
CA GLU A 135 -1.79 2.16 -9.87
C GLU A 135 -0.48 2.93 -9.73
N VAL A 136 0.45 2.47 -8.89
CA VAL A 136 1.74 3.15 -8.65
C VAL A 136 2.84 2.45 -9.43
N GLU A 137 2.87 1.12 -9.38
CA GLU A 137 3.89 0.35 -10.06
C GLU A 137 3.52 -0.02 -11.50
N GLU A 138 2.31 0.32 -11.94
CA GLU A 138 1.82 0.08 -13.32
C GLU A 138 1.97 -1.38 -13.77
N MET A 139 1.91 -2.32 -12.85
CA MET A 139 1.98 -3.75 -13.16
C MET A 139 0.70 -4.24 -13.81
N SER A 140 0.84 -5.09 -14.82
CA SER A 140 -0.29 -5.82 -15.40
C SER A 140 -0.93 -6.77 -14.38
N TYR A 141 -2.18 -7.13 -14.56
CA TYR A 141 -2.87 -8.08 -13.66
C TYR A 141 -2.17 -9.44 -13.60
N GLN A 142 -1.50 -9.84 -14.67
CA GLN A 142 -0.71 -11.07 -14.70
C GLN A 142 0.53 -10.94 -13.79
N GLU A 143 1.28 -9.85 -13.90
CA GLU A 143 2.45 -9.58 -13.05
C GLU A 143 2.06 -9.46 -11.57
N ILE A 144 0.93 -8.80 -11.28
CA ILE A 144 0.39 -8.74 -9.91
C ILE A 144 0.04 -10.14 -9.40
N ALA A 145 -0.59 -10.97 -10.22
CA ALA A 145 -0.93 -12.34 -9.85
C ALA A 145 0.31 -13.18 -9.53
N GLU A 146 1.37 -13.04 -10.32
CA GLU A 146 2.67 -13.68 -10.10
C GLU A 146 3.36 -13.16 -8.83
N THR A 147 3.39 -11.83 -8.65
CA THR A 147 3.98 -11.15 -7.48
C THR A 147 3.28 -11.57 -6.19
N LEU A 148 1.95 -11.56 -6.18
CA LEU A 148 1.14 -11.88 -5.00
C LEU A 148 0.91 -13.39 -4.83
N SER A 149 1.28 -14.21 -5.83
CA SER A 149 1.02 -15.66 -5.87
C SER A 149 -0.46 -16.01 -5.69
N ILE A 150 -1.34 -15.28 -6.42
CA ILE A 150 -2.79 -15.45 -6.41
C ILE A 150 -3.35 -15.53 -7.85
N PRO A 151 -4.53 -16.13 -8.06
CA PRO A 151 -5.17 -16.11 -9.37
C PRO A 151 -5.48 -14.70 -9.87
N VAL A 152 -5.40 -14.48 -11.20
CA VAL A 152 -5.74 -13.17 -11.83
C VAL A 152 -7.16 -12.71 -11.48
N GLY A 153 -8.12 -13.63 -11.40
CA GLY A 153 -9.48 -13.30 -10.95
C GLY A 153 -9.53 -12.73 -9.52
N THR A 154 -8.64 -13.19 -8.64
CA THR A 154 -8.49 -12.64 -7.29
C THR A 154 -7.88 -11.24 -7.33
N VAL A 155 -6.91 -10.97 -8.22
CA VAL A 155 -6.38 -9.62 -8.43
C VAL A 155 -7.50 -8.67 -8.82
N MET A 156 -8.31 -9.04 -9.82
CA MET A 156 -9.44 -8.23 -10.30
C MET A 156 -10.45 -7.93 -9.19
N SER A 157 -10.79 -8.93 -8.39
CA SER A 157 -11.74 -8.74 -7.27
C SER A 157 -11.17 -7.85 -6.16
N ARG A 158 -9.88 -8.02 -5.80
CA ARG A 158 -9.20 -7.16 -4.83
C ARG A 158 -9.13 -5.71 -5.30
N LEU A 159 -8.76 -5.46 -6.55
CA LEU A 159 -8.75 -4.11 -7.14
C LEU A 159 -10.13 -3.47 -7.16
N SER A 160 -11.16 -4.22 -7.54
CA SER A 160 -12.54 -3.72 -7.52
C SER A 160 -12.98 -3.29 -6.12
N ARG A 161 -12.70 -4.12 -5.10
CA ARG A 161 -13.02 -3.81 -3.70
C ARG A 161 -12.19 -2.65 -3.17
N ALA A 162 -10.89 -2.59 -3.45
CA ALA A 162 -10.01 -1.48 -3.09
C ALA A 162 -10.54 -0.15 -3.63
N ARG A 163 -10.81 -0.08 -4.95
CA ARG A 163 -11.35 1.12 -5.60
C ARG A 163 -12.73 1.52 -5.08
N ARG A 164 -13.57 0.53 -4.73
CA ARG A 164 -14.88 0.81 -4.11
C ARG A 164 -14.71 1.41 -2.71
N SER A 165 -13.83 0.84 -1.88
CA SER A 165 -13.55 1.36 -0.54
C SER A 165 -13.01 2.79 -0.60
N LEU A 166 -12.03 3.06 -1.47
CA LEU A 166 -11.49 4.41 -1.66
C LEU A 166 -12.57 5.41 -2.07
N ARG A 167 -13.43 5.06 -3.03
CA ARG A 167 -14.55 5.94 -3.44
C ARG A 167 -15.51 6.24 -2.30
N GLN A 168 -15.77 5.27 -1.44
CA GLN A 168 -16.63 5.48 -0.28
C GLN A 168 -15.99 6.39 0.77
N GLN A 169 -14.70 6.20 1.06
CA GLN A 169 -13.96 7.02 2.02
C GLN A 169 -13.83 8.46 1.51
N LEU A 170 -13.33 8.64 0.29
CA LEU A 170 -13.16 9.96 -0.31
C LEU A 170 -14.51 10.67 -0.55
N GLY A 171 -15.55 9.94 -0.95
CA GLY A 171 -16.88 10.50 -1.14
C GLY A 171 -17.55 10.98 0.15
N ARG A 172 -17.22 10.39 1.30
CA ARG A 172 -17.67 10.88 2.61
C ARG A 172 -16.96 12.16 3.01
N THR A 173 -15.66 12.26 2.72
CA THR A 173 -14.84 13.41 3.08
C THR A 173 -15.04 14.60 2.12
N LEU A 174 -15.41 14.34 0.86
CA LEU A 174 -15.63 15.37 -0.16
C LEU A 174 -17.09 15.85 -0.26
N LYS A 175 -18.03 15.26 0.50
CA LYS A 175 -19.38 15.84 0.63
C LYS A 175 -19.29 17.07 1.52
N PRO A 176 -19.54 18.30 0.99
CA PRO A 176 -19.48 19.50 1.80
C PRO A 176 -20.56 19.45 2.89
N GLN A 177 -20.30 20.17 3.99
CA GLN A 177 -21.20 20.42 5.12
C GLN A 177 -22.49 21.21 4.74
N GLU A 178 -22.95 21.13 3.51
CA GLU A 178 -24.17 21.82 3.06
C GLU A 178 -25.43 21.34 3.77
N GLU A 179 -25.45 20.07 4.27
CA GLU A 179 -26.62 19.55 4.98
C GLU A 179 -26.72 20.03 6.45
N ILE A 180 -25.60 20.43 7.08
CA ILE A 180 -25.61 20.93 8.47
C ILE A 180 -26.13 22.37 8.50
N SER A 181 -25.76 23.19 7.51
CA SER A 181 -26.24 24.58 7.40
C SER A 181 -27.73 24.68 7.09
N ALA A 182 -28.28 23.73 6.34
CA ALA A 182 -29.72 23.71 6.04
C ALA A 182 -30.56 23.32 7.28
N ALA A 183 -30.08 22.37 8.09
CA ALA A 183 -30.75 21.95 9.31
C ALA A 183 -30.70 23.02 10.43
N GLU A 184 -29.61 23.80 10.50
CA GLU A 184 -29.50 24.91 11.44
C GLU A 184 -30.34 26.13 10.99
N ALA A 185 -30.46 26.37 9.68
CA ALA A 185 -31.31 27.42 9.13
C ALA A 185 -32.82 27.13 9.33
N GLU A 186 -33.24 25.88 9.35
CA GLU A 186 -34.63 25.50 9.66
C GLU A 186 -34.94 25.62 11.15
N ARG A 187 -34.01 25.29 12.04
CA ARG A 187 -34.19 25.39 13.50
C ARG A 187 -34.25 26.88 13.98
N GLY A 188 -33.61 27.77 13.25
CA GLY A 188 -33.59 29.23 13.57
C GLY A 188 -34.88 29.94 13.22
N ARG A 189 -35.84 29.36 12.50
CA ARG A 189 -37.11 29.98 12.11
C ARG A 189 -38.28 29.69 13.05
N ASP A 190 -38.10 28.77 14.01
CA ASP A 190 -39.21 28.38 14.88
C ASP A 190 -39.22 29.03 16.28
N TYR A 191 -38.32 30.02 16.50
CA TYR A 191 -38.29 30.81 17.73
C TYR A 191 -38.46 32.32 17.44
N GLY A 192 -39.54 32.66 16.74
CA GLY A 192 -39.90 34.04 16.46
C GLY A 192 -41.41 34.26 16.44
N LEU A 193 -42.02 34.16 17.60
CA LEU A 193 -43.33 34.80 17.94
C LEU A 193 -43.35 35.12 19.41
#